data_451034b10ea47f4272e653a6fd5c19f5
#
_entry.id   451034b10ea47f4272e653a6fd5c19f5
#
_cell.length_a   1.000
_cell.length_b   1.000
_cell.length_c   1.000
_cell.angle_alpha   90.00
_cell.angle_beta   90.00
_cell.angle_gamma   90.00
#
_symmetry.space_group_name_H-M   'P 1'
#
loop_
_entity.id
_entity.type
_entity.pdbx_description
1 polymer ?
#
loop_
_entity_poly.entity_id
_entity_poly.type
_entity_poly.pdbx_seq_one_letter_code
_entity_poly.pdbx_strand_id
1 'polypeptide(L)'
;MNQPPNRDRRSQKYLGSKGLILLIALLSAFVPLSTDLYLPALPGMGDYFGVSANLTNLTLILFFLFFSLGLLFWGPLSDKYGRRPVLLAGLALYIAASAGCALSWEIWHLIAFRVLQAVGGSAASAVATAMVKDVYDGRRRESVLALVQSMVVISPAVAPVLGAFMLPYTSWRGLFVALALIGTVSMAGGLLLEETIPSRYTGTMKQSVRRLGTVLRNPGFTSLLIVFSLVSTASLAFVSASPYIYQEGFGLSEQWYSLYFALNAAALIAGPFLYLWLSRHFSRRMIVGSGFAVMIASGALVCLFGSLGPLLFALALFPASLMGSAVRPPGAFLMLDQQKEDTGSASALINCSSLVFGSAGMILIYLGGESLVLGLGAINVAVGVVCLAGWTVIGRRGLTKI
;
A
#
# COMPACT_ATOMS: atom_id res chain seq x y z
N MET A 1 -43.88 -10.13 -0.47
CA MET A 1 -43.07 -10.79 -1.53
C MET A 1 -41.82 -11.34 -0.89
N ASN A 2 -41.79 -12.68 -0.68
CA ASN A 2 -40.64 -13.38 -0.10
C ASN A 2 -39.49 -13.37 -1.11
N GLN A 3 -38.43 -12.61 -0.82
CA GLN A 3 -37.17 -12.81 -1.52
C GLN A 3 -36.62 -14.21 -1.13
N PRO A 4 -36.21 -15.04 -2.09
CA PRO A 4 -35.62 -16.33 -1.77
C PRO A 4 -34.33 -16.13 -0.96
N PRO A 5 -33.99 -17.10 -0.05
CA PRO A 5 -32.82 -17.00 0.80
C PRO A 5 -31.56 -16.86 -0.05
N ASN A 6 -30.76 -15.89 0.32
CA ASN A 6 -29.50 -15.46 -0.27
C ASN A 6 -28.55 -16.67 -0.47
N ARG A 7 -28.63 -17.35 -1.61
CA ARG A 7 -27.62 -18.32 -2.04
C ARG A 7 -26.40 -17.51 -2.50
N ASP A 8 -25.22 -17.80 -1.92
CA ASP A 8 -23.94 -17.34 -2.47
C ASP A 8 -24.01 -17.45 -3.99
N ARG A 9 -23.90 -16.33 -4.70
CA ARG A 9 -24.20 -16.26 -6.14
C ARG A 9 -23.38 -17.22 -6.99
N ARG A 10 -22.26 -17.78 -6.44
CA ARG A 10 -21.48 -18.87 -7.04
C ARG A 10 -20.72 -19.65 -5.96
N SER A 11 -21.23 -20.80 -5.55
CA SER A 11 -20.45 -21.70 -4.72
C SER A 11 -19.29 -22.25 -5.54
N GLN A 12 -18.07 -22.06 -5.06
CA GLN A 12 -16.85 -22.61 -5.66
C GLN A 12 -16.80 -24.12 -5.40
N LYS A 13 -16.85 -24.92 -6.46
CA LYS A 13 -16.93 -26.38 -6.36
C LYS A 13 -15.72 -26.99 -5.62
N TYR A 14 -14.52 -26.49 -5.93
CA TYR A 14 -13.27 -27.04 -5.39
C TYR A 14 -12.78 -26.29 -4.15
N LEU A 15 -12.84 -24.96 -4.13
CA LEU A 15 -12.36 -24.14 -3.02
C LEU A 15 -13.39 -24.03 -1.87
N GLY A 16 -14.67 -24.15 -2.16
CA GLY A 16 -15.72 -23.80 -1.22
C GLY A 16 -15.66 -22.34 -0.78
N SER A 17 -16.54 -21.94 0.15
CA SER A 17 -16.60 -20.56 0.62
C SER A 17 -15.39 -20.16 1.46
N LYS A 18 -14.88 -21.07 2.32
CA LYS A 18 -13.71 -20.78 3.19
C LYS A 18 -12.43 -20.70 2.40
N GLY A 19 -12.22 -21.61 1.43
CA GLY A 19 -11.02 -21.61 0.58
C GLY A 19 -10.95 -20.38 -0.32
N LEU A 20 -12.09 -19.90 -0.83
CA LEU A 20 -12.14 -18.65 -1.60
C LEU A 20 -11.76 -17.44 -0.74
N ILE A 21 -12.28 -17.35 0.48
CA ILE A 21 -11.93 -16.24 1.41
C ILE A 21 -10.44 -16.28 1.72
N LEU A 22 -9.88 -17.47 1.99
CA LEU A 22 -8.44 -17.62 2.26
C LEU A 22 -7.59 -17.21 1.05
N LEU A 23 -7.99 -17.62 -0.16
CA LEU A 23 -7.31 -17.22 -1.40
C LEU A 23 -7.35 -15.69 -1.59
N ILE A 24 -8.52 -15.06 -1.46
CA ILE A 24 -8.67 -13.61 -1.58
C ILE A 24 -7.79 -12.89 -0.55
N ALA A 25 -7.77 -13.36 0.69
CA ALA A 25 -6.97 -12.81 1.76
C ALA A 25 -5.46 -12.90 1.45
N LEU A 26 -5.00 -14.06 0.99
CA LEU A 26 -3.61 -14.28 0.58
C LEU A 26 -3.21 -13.37 -0.58
N LEU A 27 -4.04 -13.29 -1.64
CA LEU A 27 -3.80 -12.42 -2.79
C LEU A 27 -3.74 -10.94 -2.41
N SER A 28 -4.51 -10.50 -1.42
CA SER A 28 -4.51 -9.13 -0.94
C SER A 28 -3.26 -8.77 -0.13
N ALA A 29 -2.62 -9.76 0.50
CA ALA A 29 -1.38 -9.59 1.25
C ALA A 29 -0.12 -9.55 0.36
N PHE A 30 -0.22 -9.75 -0.95
CA PHE A 30 0.93 -9.78 -1.86
C PHE A 30 1.79 -8.52 -1.81
N VAL A 31 1.16 -7.34 -1.74
CA VAL A 31 1.91 -6.06 -1.71
C VAL A 31 2.78 -5.97 -0.47
N PRO A 32 2.20 -5.92 0.74
CA PRO A 32 3.01 -5.76 1.93
C PRO A 32 3.99 -6.94 2.15
N LEU A 33 3.62 -8.16 1.78
CA LEU A 33 4.59 -9.27 1.83
C LEU A 33 5.74 -9.03 0.86
N SER A 34 5.47 -8.61 -0.38
CA SER A 34 6.51 -8.38 -1.39
C SER A 34 7.42 -7.20 -1.09
N THR A 35 6.96 -6.23 -0.30
CA THR A 35 7.74 -5.03 0.04
C THR A 35 8.35 -5.13 1.43
N ASP A 36 7.56 -5.50 2.42
CA ASP A 36 7.97 -5.33 3.82
C ASP A 36 8.78 -6.52 4.34
N LEU A 37 8.63 -7.71 3.74
CA LEU A 37 9.38 -8.91 4.12
C LEU A 37 10.90 -8.74 3.95
N TYR A 38 11.33 -8.02 2.90
CA TYR A 38 12.76 -7.86 2.62
C TYR A 38 13.33 -6.51 3.09
N LEU A 39 12.53 -5.61 3.66
CA LEU A 39 13.02 -4.35 4.22
C LEU A 39 14.22 -4.52 5.17
N PRO A 40 14.22 -5.51 6.10
CA PRO A 40 15.36 -5.71 6.98
C PRO A 40 16.67 -6.06 6.25
N ALA A 41 16.58 -6.60 5.03
CA ALA A 41 17.73 -7.01 4.23
C ALA A 41 18.31 -5.88 3.38
N LEU A 42 17.61 -4.74 3.22
CA LEU A 42 18.03 -3.67 2.29
C LEU A 42 19.46 -3.16 2.51
N PRO A 43 19.91 -2.83 3.75
CA PRO A 43 21.27 -2.39 3.97
C PRO A 43 22.29 -3.43 3.53
N GLY A 44 22.16 -4.67 3.99
CA GLY A 44 23.06 -5.77 3.61
C GLY A 44 23.04 -6.13 2.11
N MET A 45 21.95 -5.83 1.40
CA MET A 45 21.90 -5.96 -0.07
C MET A 45 22.73 -4.87 -0.76
N GLY A 46 22.74 -3.63 -0.24
CA GLY A 46 23.62 -2.56 -0.70
C GLY A 46 25.09 -2.97 -0.62
N ASP A 47 25.49 -3.51 0.53
CA ASP A 47 26.84 -4.02 0.76
C ASP A 47 27.18 -5.18 -0.18
N TYR A 48 26.26 -6.14 -0.34
CA TYR A 48 26.45 -7.30 -1.23
C TYR A 48 26.70 -6.89 -2.69
N PHE A 49 25.95 -5.91 -3.21
CA PHE A 49 26.10 -5.44 -4.59
C PHE A 49 27.14 -4.34 -4.75
N GLY A 50 27.70 -3.82 -3.65
CA GLY A 50 28.65 -2.70 -3.66
C GLY A 50 28.04 -1.41 -4.20
N VAL A 51 26.78 -1.13 -3.86
CA VAL A 51 26.01 0.02 -4.39
C VAL A 51 25.44 0.88 -3.27
N SER A 52 25.14 2.13 -3.61
CA SER A 52 24.55 3.07 -2.65
C SER A 52 23.11 2.68 -2.24
N ALA A 53 22.69 3.13 -1.06
CA ALA A 53 21.32 2.99 -0.57
C ALA A 53 20.29 3.50 -1.58
N ASN A 54 20.58 4.60 -2.29
CA ASN A 54 19.71 5.15 -3.33
C ASN A 54 19.42 4.12 -4.43
N LEU A 55 20.44 3.42 -4.90
CA LEU A 55 20.30 2.43 -5.97
C LEU A 55 19.56 1.19 -5.48
N THR A 56 19.86 0.74 -4.25
CA THR A 56 19.14 -0.37 -3.62
C THR A 56 17.66 -0.04 -3.46
N ASN A 57 17.33 1.18 -3.05
CA ASN A 57 15.93 1.62 -2.89
C ASN A 57 15.15 1.75 -4.20
N LEU A 58 15.80 1.82 -5.37
CA LEU A 58 15.07 1.73 -6.65
C LEU A 58 14.28 0.43 -6.77
N THR A 59 14.69 -0.64 -6.08
CA THR A 59 13.93 -1.90 -6.02
C THR A 59 12.55 -1.73 -5.39
N LEU A 60 12.42 -0.83 -4.40
CA LEU A 60 11.13 -0.45 -3.77
C LEU A 60 10.37 0.58 -4.60
N ILE A 61 11.06 1.64 -5.01
CA ILE A 61 10.45 2.77 -5.73
C ILE A 61 9.79 2.29 -7.01
N LEU A 62 10.54 1.54 -7.83
CA LEU A 62 10.01 1.02 -9.09
C LEU A 62 8.96 -0.07 -8.85
N PHE A 63 9.09 -0.89 -7.79
CA PHE A 63 8.04 -1.82 -7.43
C PHE A 63 6.72 -1.09 -7.18
N PHE A 64 6.66 -0.07 -6.31
CA PHE A 64 5.42 0.65 -6.02
C PHE A 64 4.87 1.40 -7.23
N LEU A 65 5.74 2.00 -8.04
CA LEU A 65 5.34 2.70 -9.26
C LEU A 65 4.70 1.73 -10.26
N PHE A 66 5.37 0.63 -10.62
CA PHE A 66 4.84 -0.33 -11.57
C PHE A 66 3.67 -1.15 -11.02
N PHE A 67 3.64 -1.38 -9.71
CA PHE A 67 2.48 -1.96 -9.06
C PHE A 67 1.25 -1.06 -9.21
N SER A 68 1.38 0.26 -8.98
CA SER A 68 0.28 1.21 -9.12
C SER A 68 -0.26 1.29 -10.56
N LEU A 69 0.65 1.31 -11.55
CA LEU A 69 0.29 1.27 -12.97
C LEU A 69 -0.38 -0.06 -13.33
N GLY A 70 0.14 -1.16 -12.80
CA GLY A 70 -0.43 -2.49 -13.01
C GLY A 70 -1.86 -2.61 -12.49
N LEU A 71 -2.19 -2.01 -11.33
CA LEU A 71 -3.56 -1.99 -10.81
C LEU A 71 -4.54 -1.35 -11.81
N LEU A 72 -4.14 -0.23 -12.45
CA LEU A 72 -4.98 0.46 -13.44
C LEU A 72 -5.18 -0.37 -14.73
N PHE A 73 -4.21 -1.21 -15.05
CA PHE A 73 -4.24 -2.06 -16.23
C PHE A 73 -5.00 -3.38 -16.01
N TRP A 74 -4.67 -4.11 -14.94
CA TRP A 74 -5.21 -5.44 -14.70
C TRP A 74 -6.70 -5.45 -14.31
N GLY A 75 -7.20 -4.39 -13.66
CA GLY A 75 -8.61 -4.25 -13.34
C GLY A 75 -9.49 -4.42 -14.59
N PRO A 76 -9.44 -3.48 -15.55
CA PRO A 76 -10.20 -3.57 -16.80
C PRO A 76 -9.89 -4.83 -17.62
N LEU A 77 -8.65 -5.32 -17.60
CA LEU A 77 -8.27 -6.53 -18.31
C LEU A 77 -9.00 -7.77 -17.76
N SER A 78 -9.10 -7.85 -16.41
CA SER A 78 -9.82 -8.93 -15.76
C SER A 78 -11.34 -8.85 -15.94
N ASP A 79 -11.89 -7.64 -16.12
CA ASP A 79 -13.29 -7.45 -16.48
C ASP A 79 -13.59 -7.98 -17.87
N LYS A 80 -12.64 -7.87 -18.80
CA LYS A 80 -12.80 -8.27 -20.20
C LYS A 80 -12.53 -9.75 -20.45
N TYR A 81 -11.42 -10.27 -19.92
CA TYR A 81 -10.95 -11.63 -20.21
C TYR A 81 -11.37 -12.65 -19.16
N GLY A 82 -11.81 -12.21 -17.99
CA GLY A 82 -12.18 -13.03 -16.85
C GLY A 82 -11.17 -12.92 -15.70
N ARG A 83 -11.61 -13.19 -14.48
CA ARG A 83 -10.79 -13.10 -13.26
C ARG A 83 -9.71 -14.17 -13.24
N ARG A 84 -10.12 -15.43 -13.47
CA ARG A 84 -9.22 -16.58 -13.40
C ARG A 84 -8.04 -16.51 -14.36
N PRO A 85 -8.20 -16.32 -15.69
CA PRO A 85 -7.05 -16.30 -16.62
C PRO A 85 -6.09 -15.14 -16.32
N VAL A 86 -6.60 -13.97 -15.95
CA VAL A 86 -5.77 -12.80 -15.60
C VAL A 86 -5.01 -13.05 -14.29
N LEU A 87 -5.65 -13.64 -13.30
CA LEU A 87 -5.00 -14.03 -12.04
C LEU A 87 -3.85 -15.01 -12.29
N LEU A 88 -4.09 -16.08 -13.07
CA LEU A 88 -3.08 -17.09 -13.36
C LEU A 88 -1.88 -16.51 -14.13
N ALA A 89 -2.13 -15.65 -15.12
CA ALA A 89 -1.07 -14.96 -15.85
C ALA A 89 -0.23 -14.04 -14.93
N GLY A 90 -0.90 -13.26 -14.07
CA GLY A 90 -0.22 -12.41 -13.08
C GLY A 90 0.60 -13.20 -12.07
N LEU A 91 0.06 -14.30 -11.55
CA LEU A 91 0.77 -15.18 -10.61
C LEU A 91 1.96 -15.90 -11.26
N ALA A 92 1.82 -16.34 -12.51
CA ALA A 92 2.94 -16.94 -13.24
C ALA A 92 4.08 -15.94 -13.41
N LEU A 93 3.78 -14.69 -13.80
CA LEU A 93 4.75 -13.61 -13.90
C LEU A 93 5.40 -13.30 -12.52
N TYR A 94 4.59 -13.23 -11.45
CA TYR A 94 5.05 -12.98 -10.10
C TYR A 94 6.04 -14.06 -9.60
N ILE A 95 5.71 -15.34 -9.81
CA ILE A 95 6.54 -16.48 -9.41
C ILE A 95 7.86 -16.46 -10.17
N ALA A 96 7.82 -16.32 -11.50
CA ALA A 96 9.01 -16.25 -12.33
C ALA A 96 9.90 -15.06 -11.96
N ALA A 97 9.30 -13.89 -11.72
CA ALA A 97 10.03 -12.69 -11.30
C ALA A 97 10.62 -12.85 -9.89
N SER A 98 9.90 -13.46 -8.94
CA SER A 98 10.42 -13.73 -7.58
C SER A 98 11.61 -14.69 -7.62
N ALA A 99 11.55 -15.74 -8.44
CA ALA A 99 12.68 -16.63 -8.68
C ALA A 99 13.86 -15.87 -9.33
N GLY A 100 13.58 -15.00 -10.30
CA GLY A 100 14.58 -14.13 -10.91
C GLY A 100 15.25 -13.18 -9.90
N CYS A 101 14.48 -12.60 -8.96
CA CYS A 101 15.04 -11.81 -7.85
C CYS A 101 16.02 -12.65 -7.01
N ALA A 102 15.65 -13.87 -6.64
CA ALA A 102 16.51 -14.76 -5.85
C ALA A 102 17.81 -15.15 -6.58
N LEU A 103 17.75 -15.23 -7.91
CA LEU A 103 18.89 -15.58 -8.76
C LEU A 103 19.72 -14.37 -9.23
N SER A 104 19.37 -13.15 -8.82
CA SER A 104 20.07 -11.93 -9.26
C SER A 104 21.50 -11.88 -8.72
N TRP A 105 22.46 -11.56 -9.58
CA TRP A 105 23.88 -11.34 -9.25
C TRP A 105 24.33 -9.89 -9.39
N GLU A 106 23.52 -9.04 -10.01
CA GLU A 106 23.71 -7.59 -10.10
C GLU A 106 22.45 -6.86 -9.70
N ILE A 107 22.61 -5.63 -9.19
CA ILE A 107 21.48 -4.82 -8.73
C ILE A 107 20.48 -4.52 -9.86
N TRP A 108 20.95 -4.36 -11.11
CA TRP A 108 20.08 -4.09 -12.26
C TRP A 108 19.19 -5.28 -12.61
N HIS A 109 19.68 -6.53 -12.46
CA HIS A 109 18.86 -7.73 -12.61
C HIS A 109 17.76 -7.76 -11.55
N LEU A 110 18.13 -7.47 -10.29
CA LEU A 110 17.16 -7.41 -9.20
C LEU A 110 16.11 -6.34 -9.46
N ILE A 111 16.49 -5.12 -9.85
CA ILE A 111 15.55 -4.03 -10.17
C ILE A 111 14.60 -4.47 -11.29
N ALA A 112 15.10 -5.05 -12.37
CA ALA A 112 14.28 -5.51 -13.49
C ALA A 112 13.25 -6.57 -13.06
N PHE A 113 13.70 -7.58 -12.30
CA PHE A 113 12.80 -8.62 -11.78
C PHE A 113 11.80 -8.05 -10.75
N ARG A 114 12.18 -7.05 -9.95
CA ARG A 114 11.26 -6.36 -9.04
C ARG A 114 10.15 -5.62 -9.79
N VAL A 115 10.45 -5.00 -10.92
CA VAL A 115 9.44 -4.40 -11.80
C VAL A 115 8.45 -5.46 -12.31
N LEU A 116 8.96 -6.59 -12.83
CA LEU A 116 8.11 -7.69 -13.29
C LEU A 116 7.28 -8.30 -12.16
N GLN A 117 7.87 -8.45 -10.96
CA GLN A 117 7.20 -8.93 -9.77
C GLN A 117 6.05 -8.00 -9.36
N ALA A 118 6.26 -6.66 -9.43
CA ALA A 118 5.25 -5.66 -9.15
C ALA A 118 4.06 -5.75 -10.12
N VAL A 119 4.35 -5.88 -11.42
CA VAL A 119 3.32 -6.06 -12.46
C VAL A 119 2.53 -7.36 -12.22
N GLY A 120 3.19 -8.48 -11.91
CA GLY A 120 2.52 -9.74 -11.60
C GLY A 120 1.68 -9.67 -10.32
N GLY A 121 2.23 -9.10 -9.24
CA GLY A 121 1.54 -8.97 -7.96
C GLY A 121 0.33 -8.03 -7.99
N SER A 122 0.38 -6.99 -8.82
CA SER A 122 -0.76 -6.07 -9.00
C SER A 122 -1.98 -6.75 -9.63
N ALA A 123 -1.79 -7.76 -10.48
CA ALA A 123 -2.89 -8.58 -10.99
C ALA A 123 -3.61 -9.34 -9.87
N ALA A 124 -2.86 -9.95 -8.95
CA ALA A 124 -3.41 -10.65 -7.79
C ALA A 124 -4.28 -9.73 -6.93
N SER A 125 -3.79 -8.53 -6.59
CA SER A 125 -4.52 -7.55 -5.79
C SER A 125 -5.77 -6.99 -6.50
N ALA A 126 -5.67 -6.68 -7.80
CA ALA A 126 -6.79 -6.20 -8.59
C ALA A 126 -7.91 -7.24 -8.67
N VAL A 127 -7.55 -8.49 -8.96
CA VAL A 127 -8.51 -9.60 -9.07
C VAL A 127 -9.10 -9.94 -7.71
N ALA A 128 -8.33 -9.97 -6.62
CA ALA A 128 -8.83 -10.23 -5.28
C ALA A 128 -9.95 -9.27 -4.88
N THR A 129 -9.74 -7.97 -5.09
CA THR A 129 -10.76 -6.94 -4.81
C THR A 129 -12.01 -7.10 -5.68
N ALA A 130 -11.84 -7.47 -6.96
CA ALA A 130 -12.94 -7.69 -7.87
C ALA A 130 -13.77 -8.92 -7.50
N MET A 131 -13.12 -10.04 -7.15
CA MET A 131 -13.78 -11.28 -6.73
C MET A 131 -14.71 -11.08 -5.53
N VAL A 132 -14.32 -10.23 -4.54
CA VAL A 132 -15.20 -9.92 -3.42
C VAL A 132 -16.51 -9.29 -3.89
N LYS A 133 -16.44 -8.40 -4.90
CA LYS A 133 -17.63 -7.75 -5.48
C LYS A 133 -18.47 -8.73 -6.31
N ASP A 134 -17.83 -9.68 -6.98
CA ASP A 134 -18.49 -10.62 -7.90
C ASP A 134 -19.25 -11.73 -7.16
N VAL A 135 -18.75 -12.17 -5.99
CA VAL A 135 -19.25 -13.35 -5.27
C VAL A 135 -20.13 -13.01 -4.09
N TYR A 136 -19.83 -11.91 -3.38
CA TYR A 136 -20.49 -11.57 -2.12
C TYR A 136 -21.38 -10.33 -2.24
N ASP A 137 -22.53 -10.35 -1.55
CA ASP A 137 -23.48 -9.25 -1.47
C ASP A 137 -23.77 -8.87 0.00
N GLY A 138 -24.32 -7.66 0.22
CA GLY A 138 -24.78 -7.16 1.50
C GLY A 138 -23.76 -7.27 2.63
N ARG A 139 -24.20 -7.67 3.81
CA ARG A 139 -23.36 -7.82 5.02
C ARG A 139 -22.18 -8.76 4.85
N ARG A 140 -22.34 -9.82 4.05
CA ARG A 140 -21.26 -10.78 3.82
C ARG A 140 -20.12 -10.16 3.03
N ARG A 141 -20.44 -9.34 2.01
CA ARG A 141 -19.45 -8.55 1.27
C ARG A 141 -18.70 -7.61 2.19
N GLU A 142 -19.41 -6.90 3.07
CA GLU A 142 -18.78 -6.01 4.05
C GLU A 142 -17.83 -6.77 4.98
N SER A 143 -18.26 -7.93 5.49
CA SER A 143 -17.44 -8.77 6.38
C SER A 143 -16.17 -9.29 5.68
N VAL A 144 -16.27 -9.75 4.43
CA VAL A 144 -15.12 -10.23 3.67
C VAL A 144 -14.17 -9.08 3.32
N LEU A 145 -14.69 -7.91 2.94
CA LEU A 145 -13.88 -6.71 2.71
C LEU A 145 -13.15 -6.27 3.98
N ALA A 146 -13.83 -6.30 5.14
CA ALA A 146 -13.22 -5.96 6.42
C ALA A 146 -12.08 -6.93 6.77
N LEU A 147 -12.28 -8.24 6.56
CA LEU A 147 -11.24 -9.26 6.77
C LEU A 147 -10.02 -9.01 5.87
N VAL A 148 -10.25 -8.78 4.57
CA VAL A 148 -9.19 -8.49 3.59
C VAL A 148 -8.41 -7.23 3.98
N GLN A 149 -9.11 -6.16 4.35
CA GLN A 149 -8.47 -4.91 4.79
C GLN A 149 -7.68 -5.11 6.08
N SER A 150 -8.20 -5.90 7.04
CA SER A 150 -7.45 -6.22 8.26
C SER A 150 -6.12 -6.92 7.96
N MET A 151 -6.10 -7.84 7.00
CA MET A 151 -4.85 -8.52 6.61
C MET A 151 -3.85 -7.56 5.95
N VAL A 152 -4.32 -6.68 5.06
CA VAL A 152 -3.48 -5.66 4.44
C VAL A 152 -2.87 -4.71 5.48
N VAL A 153 -3.65 -4.35 6.51
CA VAL A 153 -3.20 -3.41 7.56
C VAL A 153 -2.26 -4.08 8.58
N ILE A 154 -2.47 -5.37 8.89
CA ILE A 154 -1.62 -6.13 9.83
C ILE A 154 -0.30 -6.57 9.17
N SER A 155 -0.32 -6.82 7.86
CA SER A 155 0.83 -7.36 7.13
C SER A 155 2.12 -6.51 7.30
N PRO A 156 2.11 -5.17 7.25
CA PRO A 156 3.30 -4.36 7.51
C PRO A 156 3.87 -4.52 8.94
N ALA A 157 3.05 -4.90 9.91
CA ALA A 157 3.57 -5.19 11.26
C ALA A 157 4.25 -6.56 11.35
N VAL A 158 3.78 -7.54 10.57
CA VAL A 158 4.24 -8.94 10.64
C VAL A 158 5.35 -9.23 9.64
N ALA A 159 5.26 -8.72 8.41
CA ALA A 159 6.17 -9.07 7.34
C ALA A 159 7.65 -8.73 7.62
N PRO A 160 8.03 -7.53 8.11
CA PRO A 160 9.42 -7.25 8.44
C PRO A 160 9.96 -8.11 9.58
N VAL A 161 9.10 -8.44 10.57
CA VAL A 161 9.46 -9.34 11.66
C VAL A 161 9.80 -10.73 11.12
N LEU A 162 8.94 -11.30 10.27
CA LEU A 162 9.20 -12.57 9.61
C LEU A 162 10.49 -12.51 8.78
N GLY A 163 10.70 -11.43 8.01
CA GLY A 163 11.91 -11.22 7.22
C GLY A 163 13.17 -11.20 8.07
N ALA A 164 13.17 -10.41 9.16
CA ALA A 164 14.31 -10.32 10.07
C ALA A 164 14.66 -11.64 10.77
N PHE A 165 13.65 -12.45 11.10
CA PHE A 165 13.89 -13.80 11.67
C PHE A 165 14.35 -14.82 10.63
N MET A 166 14.01 -14.65 9.35
CA MET A 166 14.46 -15.55 8.27
C MET A 166 15.89 -15.26 7.83
N LEU A 167 16.34 -14.00 7.87
CA LEU A 167 17.64 -13.57 7.34
C LEU A 167 18.85 -14.37 7.86
N PRO A 168 18.99 -14.64 9.18
CA PRO A 168 20.13 -15.41 9.69
C PRO A 168 20.23 -16.83 9.15
N TYR A 169 19.13 -17.40 8.66
CA TYR A 169 19.07 -18.79 8.16
C TYR A 169 19.12 -18.91 6.64
N THR A 170 18.75 -17.83 5.90
CA THR A 170 18.50 -17.97 4.45
C THR A 170 19.17 -16.93 3.56
N SER A 171 19.69 -15.83 4.08
CA SER A 171 20.07 -14.62 3.33
C SER A 171 18.88 -13.90 2.65
N TRP A 172 19.13 -12.74 2.06
CA TRP A 172 18.12 -11.96 1.33
C TRP A 172 17.49 -12.72 0.15
N ARG A 173 18.23 -13.66 -0.47
CA ARG A 173 17.72 -14.52 -1.56
C ARG A 173 16.60 -15.43 -1.09
N GLY A 174 16.73 -15.98 0.12
CA GLY A 174 15.71 -16.84 0.72
C GLY A 174 14.38 -16.14 0.91
N LEU A 175 14.36 -14.82 1.14
CA LEU A 175 13.12 -14.04 1.23
C LEU A 175 12.37 -14.03 -0.12
N PHE A 176 13.08 -13.88 -1.25
CA PHE A 176 12.48 -13.97 -2.57
C PHE A 176 12.02 -15.38 -2.94
N VAL A 177 12.74 -16.41 -2.47
CA VAL A 177 12.27 -17.80 -2.58
C VAL A 177 10.98 -18.02 -1.80
N ALA A 178 10.87 -17.49 -0.59
CA ALA A 178 9.63 -17.54 0.19
C ALA A 178 8.47 -16.84 -0.54
N LEU A 179 8.71 -15.68 -1.18
CA LEU A 179 7.72 -15.00 -1.99
C LEU A 179 7.29 -15.83 -3.21
N ALA A 180 8.22 -16.52 -3.88
CA ALA A 180 7.92 -17.43 -4.98
C ALA A 180 7.06 -18.61 -4.50
N LEU A 181 7.33 -19.16 -3.31
CA LEU A 181 6.53 -20.23 -2.70
C LEU A 181 5.11 -19.75 -2.37
N ILE A 182 4.96 -18.57 -1.78
CA ILE A 182 3.64 -17.93 -1.53
C ILE A 182 2.88 -17.75 -2.85
N GLY A 183 3.57 -17.30 -3.89
CA GLY A 183 3.01 -17.20 -5.24
C GLY A 183 2.54 -18.56 -5.79
N THR A 184 3.33 -19.61 -5.57
CA THR A 184 3.00 -20.99 -6.01
C THR A 184 1.79 -21.55 -5.27
N VAL A 185 1.68 -21.32 -3.96
CA VAL A 185 0.49 -21.70 -3.17
C VAL A 185 -0.75 -20.96 -3.70
N SER A 186 -0.60 -19.65 -3.99
CA SER A 186 -1.68 -18.84 -4.56
C SER A 186 -2.08 -19.31 -5.97
N MET A 187 -1.09 -19.73 -6.78
CA MET A 187 -1.31 -20.34 -8.09
C MET A 187 -2.12 -21.63 -7.99
N ALA A 188 -1.80 -22.50 -7.04
CA ALA A 188 -2.57 -23.72 -6.80
C ALA A 188 -4.03 -23.39 -6.45
N GLY A 189 -4.27 -22.39 -5.58
CA GLY A 189 -5.60 -21.87 -5.31
C GLY A 189 -6.30 -21.30 -6.55
N GLY A 190 -5.56 -20.54 -7.37
CA GLY A 190 -6.06 -19.97 -8.62
C GLY A 190 -6.43 -21.03 -9.68
N LEU A 191 -5.73 -22.15 -9.72
CA LEU A 191 -6.06 -23.28 -10.60
C LEU A 191 -7.36 -23.96 -10.19
N LEU A 192 -7.65 -24.02 -8.89
CA LEU A 192 -8.91 -24.56 -8.34
C LEU A 192 -10.07 -23.54 -8.40
N LEU A 193 -9.77 -22.27 -8.69
CA LEU A 193 -10.76 -21.21 -8.77
C LEU A 193 -11.65 -21.39 -10.01
N GLU A 194 -12.96 -21.34 -9.83
CA GLU A 194 -13.90 -21.18 -10.93
C GLU A 194 -14.08 -19.70 -11.26
N GLU A 195 -14.40 -19.39 -12.55
CA GLU A 195 -14.60 -18.02 -12.98
C GLU A 195 -15.71 -17.33 -12.17
N THR A 196 -15.40 -16.14 -11.63
CA THR A 196 -16.31 -15.43 -10.72
C THR A 196 -17.08 -14.32 -11.40
N ILE A 197 -16.62 -13.83 -12.55
CA ILE A 197 -17.26 -12.73 -13.26
C ILE A 197 -18.64 -13.14 -13.80
N PRO A 198 -19.72 -12.42 -13.47
CA PRO A 198 -21.06 -12.76 -13.95
C PRO A 198 -21.26 -12.54 -15.46
N SER A 199 -20.73 -11.43 -15.97
CA SER A 199 -20.77 -11.04 -17.37
C SER A 199 -19.49 -10.27 -17.72
N ARG A 200 -18.88 -10.62 -18.84
CA ARG A 200 -17.67 -9.95 -19.31
C ARG A 200 -17.97 -8.55 -19.84
N TYR A 201 -17.08 -7.62 -19.56
CA TYR A 201 -17.18 -6.27 -20.08
C TYR A 201 -16.91 -6.25 -21.59
N THR A 202 -17.81 -5.68 -22.37
CA THR A 202 -17.73 -5.60 -23.83
C THR A 202 -17.05 -4.32 -24.34
N GLY A 203 -16.74 -3.38 -23.43
CA GLY A 203 -16.08 -2.12 -23.78
C GLY A 203 -14.59 -2.25 -24.11
N THR A 204 -14.01 -1.16 -24.58
CA THR A 204 -12.59 -1.07 -24.92
C THR A 204 -11.77 -0.56 -23.77
N MET A 205 -10.49 -0.96 -23.68
CA MET A 205 -9.52 -0.41 -22.70
C MET A 205 -9.43 1.12 -22.78
N LYS A 206 -9.52 1.69 -24.00
CA LYS A 206 -9.52 3.13 -24.22
C LYS A 206 -10.69 3.84 -23.50
N GLN A 207 -11.86 3.20 -23.44
CA GLN A 207 -13.00 3.73 -22.68
C GLN A 207 -12.76 3.72 -21.17
N SER A 208 -12.13 2.68 -20.63
CA SER A 208 -11.76 2.61 -19.23
C SER A 208 -10.75 3.71 -18.84
N VAL A 209 -9.72 3.93 -19.65
CA VAL A 209 -8.75 5.02 -19.45
C VAL A 209 -9.43 6.40 -19.56
N ARG A 210 -10.37 6.56 -20.51
CA ARG A 210 -11.13 7.82 -20.66
C ARG A 210 -11.95 8.14 -19.40
N ARG A 211 -12.53 7.14 -18.73
CA ARG A 211 -13.26 7.33 -17.44
C ARG A 211 -12.34 7.88 -16.36
N LEU A 212 -11.11 7.40 -16.23
CA LEU A 212 -10.13 7.96 -15.30
C LEU A 212 -9.89 9.46 -15.57
N GLY A 213 -9.73 9.83 -16.84
CA GLY A 213 -9.58 11.23 -17.24
C GLY A 213 -10.82 12.08 -16.93
N THR A 214 -12.03 11.52 -17.03
CA THR A 214 -13.27 12.22 -16.65
C THR A 214 -13.31 12.51 -15.15
N VAL A 215 -12.93 11.56 -14.33
CA VAL A 215 -12.86 11.71 -12.86
C VAL A 215 -11.85 12.79 -12.46
N LEU A 216 -10.67 12.83 -13.08
CA LEU A 216 -9.63 13.84 -12.84
C LEU A 216 -10.03 15.26 -13.29
N ARG A 217 -11.01 15.42 -14.17
CA ARG A 217 -11.52 16.75 -14.54
C ARG A 217 -12.40 17.39 -13.47
N ASN A 218 -12.84 16.63 -12.46
CA ASN A 218 -13.56 17.19 -11.33
C ASN A 218 -12.60 17.92 -10.38
N PRO A 219 -12.65 19.26 -10.26
CA PRO A 219 -11.67 20.01 -9.46
C PRO A 219 -11.78 19.72 -7.96
N GLY A 220 -12.98 19.41 -7.45
CA GLY A 220 -13.20 19.00 -6.06
C GLY A 220 -12.50 17.68 -5.75
N PHE A 221 -12.69 16.66 -6.62
CA PHE A 221 -12.02 15.39 -6.50
C PHE A 221 -10.50 15.53 -6.58
N THR A 222 -9.99 16.22 -7.61
CA THR A 222 -8.55 16.32 -7.86
C THR A 222 -7.82 17.11 -6.78
N SER A 223 -8.43 18.17 -6.25
CA SER A 223 -7.84 18.94 -5.13
C SER A 223 -7.72 18.07 -3.88
N LEU A 224 -8.75 17.31 -3.54
CA LEU A 224 -8.71 16.36 -2.42
C LEU A 224 -7.70 15.24 -2.68
N LEU A 225 -7.68 14.68 -3.91
CA LEU A 225 -6.76 13.63 -4.31
C LEU A 225 -5.30 14.03 -4.05
N ILE A 226 -4.91 15.24 -4.46
CA ILE A 226 -3.55 15.75 -4.25
C ILE A 226 -3.25 15.87 -2.75
N VAL A 227 -4.13 16.53 -1.97
CA VAL A 227 -3.90 16.76 -0.54
C VAL A 227 -3.77 15.46 0.24
N PHE A 228 -4.67 14.50 0.03
CA PHE A 228 -4.64 13.25 0.78
C PHE A 228 -3.60 12.25 0.27
N SER A 229 -3.25 12.28 -1.02
CA SER A 229 -2.17 11.43 -1.57
C SER A 229 -0.78 11.91 -1.12
N LEU A 230 -0.57 13.21 -0.89
CA LEU A 230 0.67 13.76 -0.34
C LEU A 230 1.04 13.17 1.03
N VAL A 231 0.06 12.78 1.85
CA VAL A 231 0.34 12.09 3.12
C VAL A 231 1.15 10.81 2.92
N SER A 232 0.95 10.11 1.79
CA SER A 232 1.71 8.91 1.46
C SER A 232 3.19 9.19 1.17
N THR A 233 3.55 10.43 0.78
CA THR A 233 4.94 10.86 0.60
C THR A 233 5.74 10.67 1.88
N ALA A 234 5.24 11.15 3.02
CA ALA A 234 5.89 10.98 4.31
C ALA A 234 5.90 9.51 4.77
N SER A 235 4.78 8.79 4.57
CA SER A 235 4.67 7.39 4.98
C SER A 235 5.64 6.48 4.24
N LEU A 236 5.74 6.58 2.91
CA LEU A 236 6.64 5.71 2.15
C LEU A 236 8.10 6.19 2.21
N ALA A 237 8.37 7.49 2.45
CA ALA A 237 9.71 7.96 2.80
C ALA A 237 10.23 7.25 4.06
N PHE A 238 9.39 7.11 5.10
CA PHE A 238 9.73 6.32 6.29
C PHE A 238 10.00 4.85 5.95
N VAL A 239 9.12 4.19 5.17
CA VAL A 239 9.30 2.78 4.78
C VAL A 239 10.66 2.58 4.11
N SER A 240 11.05 3.45 3.20
CA SER A 240 12.32 3.38 2.47
C SER A 240 13.55 3.68 3.34
N ALA A 241 13.47 4.69 4.21
CA ALA A 241 14.61 5.14 5.00
C ALA A 241 14.80 4.36 6.30
N SER A 242 13.73 3.78 6.86
CA SER A 242 13.75 3.17 8.20
C SER A 242 14.80 2.06 8.37
N PRO A 243 15.06 1.13 7.42
CA PRO A 243 16.10 0.13 7.60
C PRO A 243 17.49 0.76 7.80
N TYR A 244 17.80 1.78 7.02
CA TYR A 244 19.08 2.50 7.10
C TYR A 244 19.19 3.35 8.36
N ILE A 245 18.11 4.04 8.78
CA ILE A 245 18.09 4.83 10.02
C ILE A 245 18.34 3.93 11.23
N TYR A 246 17.63 2.81 11.32
CA TYR A 246 17.72 1.95 12.49
C TYR A 246 18.96 1.05 12.49
N GLN A 247 19.32 0.45 11.34
CA GLN A 247 20.44 -0.49 11.28
C GLN A 247 21.78 0.23 11.12
N GLU A 248 21.94 1.10 10.13
CA GLU A 248 23.20 1.83 9.91
C GLU A 248 23.34 3.04 10.84
N GLY A 249 22.27 3.84 10.99
CA GLY A 249 22.29 5.07 11.78
C GLY A 249 22.37 4.84 13.28
N PHE A 250 21.59 3.88 13.83
CA PHE A 250 21.58 3.56 15.25
C PHE A 250 22.31 2.25 15.61
N GLY A 251 22.86 1.52 14.63
CA GLY A 251 23.61 0.28 14.84
C GLY A 251 22.74 -0.88 15.38
N LEU A 252 21.45 -0.91 15.07
CA LEU A 252 20.56 -1.98 15.52
C LEU A 252 20.59 -3.19 14.60
N SER A 253 20.32 -4.38 15.16
CA SER A 253 20.11 -5.59 14.37
C SER A 253 18.80 -5.52 13.59
N GLU A 254 18.65 -6.40 12.56
CA GLU A 254 17.43 -6.52 11.76
C GLU A 254 16.21 -6.83 12.62
N GLN A 255 16.38 -7.59 13.71
CA GLN A 255 15.32 -7.96 14.65
C GLN A 255 14.83 -6.74 15.45
N TRP A 256 15.74 -5.93 15.99
CA TRP A 256 15.38 -4.68 16.67
C TRP A 256 14.76 -3.66 15.73
N TYR A 257 15.32 -3.51 14.52
CA TYR A 257 14.70 -2.69 13.48
C TYR A 257 13.24 -3.10 13.24
N SER A 258 13.00 -4.41 13.05
CA SER A 258 11.65 -4.91 12.74
C SER A 258 10.65 -4.64 13.86
N LEU A 259 11.07 -4.64 15.12
CA LEU A 259 10.22 -4.28 16.27
C LEU A 259 9.85 -2.79 16.27
N TYR A 260 10.81 -1.89 15.98
CA TYR A 260 10.52 -0.45 15.83
C TYR A 260 9.62 -0.17 14.64
N PHE A 261 9.81 -0.89 13.53
CA PHE A 261 8.92 -0.80 12.38
C PHE A 261 7.50 -1.28 12.73
N ALA A 262 7.37 -2.40 13.46
CA ALA A 262 6.09 -2.91 13.94
C ALA A 262 5.39 -1.92 14.89
N LEU A 263 6.13 -1.19 15.73
CA LEU A 263 5.59 -0.11 16.57
C LEU A 263 4.98 1.01 15.71
N ASN A 264 5.65 1.41 14.63
CA ASN A 264 5.11 2.39 13.68
C ASN A 264 3.89 1.83 12.93
N ALA A 265 3.92 0.56 12.54
CA ALA A 265 2.77 -0.12 11.93
C ALA A 265 1.56 -0.16 12.89
N ALA A 266 1.77 -0.32 14.19
CA ALA A 266 0.71 -0.23 15.19
C ALA A 266 0.03 1.15 15.21
N ALA A 267 0.79 2.24 15.01
CA ALA A 267 0.22 3.58 14.84
C ALA A 267 -0.66 3.66 13.59
N LEU A 268 -0.22 3.07 12.46
CA LEU A 268 -1.02 3.02 11.23
C LEU A 268 -2.31 2.21 11.41
N ILE A 269 -2.26 1.12 12.16
CA ILE A 269 -3.43 0.29 12.50
C ILE A 269 -4.40 1.07 13.41
N ALA A 270 -3.89 1.78 14.41
CA ALA A 270 -4.69 2.50 15.38
C ALA A 270 -5.36 3.76 14.80
N GLY A 271 -4.79 4.38 13.77
CA GLY A 271 -5.28 5.64 13.20
C GLY A 271 -6.74 5.65 12.79
N PRO A 272 -7.25 4.70 11.99
CA PRO A 272 -8.67 4.63 11.62
C PRO A 272 -9.60 4.48 12.83
N PHE A 273 -9.19 3.74 13.87
CA PHE A 273 -9.96 3.61 15.11
C PHE A 273 -9.97 4.93 15.89
N LEU A 274 -8.84 5.62 15.95
CA LEU A 274 -8.76 6.96 16.53
C LEU A 274 -9.70 7.93 15.80
N TYR A 275 -9.73 7.91 14.45
CA TYR A 275 -10.67 8.71 13.67
C TYR A 275 -12.13 8.40 14.05
N LEU A 276 -12.52 7.13 14.15
CA LEU A 276 -13.88 6.73 14.53
C LEU A 276 -14.25 7.24 15.94
N TRP A 277 -13.30 7.23 16.87
CA TRP A 277 -13.51 7.77 18.22
C TRP A 277 -13.63 9.30 18.20
N LEU A 278 -12.69 10.00 17.54
CA LEU A 278 -12.72 11.45 17.41
C LEU A 278 -13.96 11.98 16.68
N SER A 279 -14.44 11.27 15.67
CA SER A 279 -15.60 11.67 14.86
C SER A 279 -16.91 11.71 15.63
N ARG A 280 -16.97 11.14 16.84
CA ARG A 280 -18.11 11.25 17.75
C ARG A 280 -18.17 12.59 18.49
N HIS A 281 -17.04 13.30 18.60
CA HIS A 281 -16.90 14.50 19.42
C HIS A 281 -16.52 15.74 18.59
N PHE A 282 -15.84 15.55 17.47
CA PHE A 282 -15.27 16.63 16.66
C PHE A 282 -15.74 16.57 15.22
N SER A 283 -15.83 17.73 14.58
CA SER A 283 -16.14 17.80 13.14
C SER A 283 -15.02 17.21 12.31
N ARG A 284 -15.36 16.65 11.14
CA ARG A 284 -14.40 16.12 10.16
C ARG A 284 -13.35 17.15 9.79
N ARG A 285 -13.76 18.41 9.63
CA ARG A 285 -12.87 19.53 9.30
C ARG A 285 -11.79 19.72 10.37
N MET A 286 -12.17 19.66 11.65
CA MET A 286 -11.22 19.79 12.77
C MET A 286 -10.26 18.60 12.82
N ILE A 287 -10.77 17.37 12.68
CA ILE A 287 -9.93 16.14 12.75
C ILE A 287 -8.87 16.14 11.64
N VAL A 288 -9.24 16.47 10.41
CA VAL A 288 -8.29 16.50 9.29
C VAL A 288 -7.28 17.63 9.48
N GLY A 289 -7.72 18.84 9.85
CA GLY A 289 -6.84 19.98 10.07
C GLY A 289 -5.87 19.74 11.24
N SER A 290 -6.35 19.21 12.37
CA SER A 290 -5.49 18.87 13.51
C SER A 290 -4.53 17.72 13.16
N GLY A 291 -4.95 16.77 12.32
CA GLY A 291 -4.08 15.71 11.83
C GLY A 291 -2.86 16.24 11.10
N PHE A 292 -3.05 17.17 10.17
CA PHE A 292 -1.93 17.81 9.47
C PHE A 292 -1.06 18.67 10.41
N ALA A 293 -1.66 19.37 11.37
CA ALA A 293 -0.90 20.13 12.38
C ALA A 293 -0.04 19.21 13.27
N VAL A 294 -0.56 18.05 13.67
CA VAL A 294 0.21 17.04 14.42
C VAL A 294 1.35 16.48 13.56
N MET A 295 1.15 16.26 12.26
CA MET A 295 2.25 15.85 11.37
C MET A 295 3.38 16.88 11.34
N ILE A 296 3.06 18.19 11.30
CA ILE A 296 4.06 19.28 11.37
C ILE A 296 4.81 19.21 12.70
N ALA A 297 4.10 19.16 13.82
CA ALA A 297 4.71 19.11 15.15
C ALA A 297 5.59 17.87 15.34
N SER A 298 5.11 16.71 14.91
CA SER A 298 5.85 15.44 14.96
C SER A 298 7.10 15.50 14.09
N GLY A 299 7.01 16.04 12.86
CA GLY A 299 8.18 16.23 11.99
C GLY A 299 9.23 17.16 12.62
N ALA A 300 8.80 18.24 13.27
CA ALA A 300 9.71 19.12 14.02
C ALA A 300 10.37 18.39 15.20
N LEU A 301 9.63 17.57 15.94
CA LEU A 301 10.18 16.74 17.03
C LEU A 301 11.19 15.72 16.50
N VAL A 302 10.96 15.13 15.33
CA VAL A 302 11.93 14.24 14.67
C VAL A 302 13.21 15.00 14.31
N CYS A 303 13.11 16.23 13.79
CA CYS A 303 14.29 17.05 13.51
C CYS A 303 15.08 17.43 14.76
N LEU A 304 14.41 17.71 15.90
CA LEU A 304 15.06 18.16 17.12
C LEU A 304 15.64 17.03 17.95
N PHE A 305 14.93 15.92 18.04
CA PHE A 305 15.22 14.86 18.99
C PHE A 305 15.47 13.49 18.34
N GLY A 306 15.14 13.32 17.05
CA GLY A 306 15.17 12.03 16.39
C GLY A 306 16.56 11.41 16.31
N SER A 307 17.62 12.22 16.23
CA SER A 307 19.00 11.73 16.17
C SER A 307 19.57 11.28 17.52
N LEU A 308 18.88 11.55 18.65
CA LEU A 308 19.35 11.22 19.99
C LEU A 308 19.22 9.73 20.34
N GLY A 309 18.44 8.97 19.57
CA GLY A 309 18.35 7.52 19.77
C GLY A 309 17.10 6.90 19.14
N PRO A 310 17.10 5.57 18.97
CA PRO A 310 16.06 4.86 18.20
C PRO A 310 14.67 4.99 18.82
N LEU A 311 14.56 4.98 20.16
CA LEU A 311 13.29 5.14 20.85
C LEU A 311 12.73 6.56 20.72
N LEU A 312 13.58 7.59 20.85
CA LEU A 312 13.15 8.99 20.69
C LEU A 312 12.72 9.27 19.27
N PHE A 313 13.43 8.71 18.27
CA PHE A 313 13.01 8.77 16.88
C PHE A 313 11.64 8.14 16.67
N ALA A 314 11.44 6.90 17.18
CA ALA A 314 10.16 6.20 17.08
C ALA A 314 9.02 6.98 17.73
N LEU A 315 9.21 7.48 18.97
CA LEU A 315 8.19 8.23 19.69
C LEU A 315 7.88 9.59 19.06
N ALA A 316 8.89 10.29 18.53
CA ALA A 316 8.69 11.56 17.83
C ALA A 316 7.90 11.38 16.51
N LEU A 317 8.11 10.26 15.80
CA LEU A 317 7.43 9.96 14.53
C LEU A 317 6.03 9.36 14.72
N PHE A 318 5.79 8.66 15.84
CA PHE A 318 4.54 7.93 16.10
C PHE A 318 3.27 8.79 15.91
N PRO A 319 3.18 10.05 16.41
CA PRO A 319 2.01 10.89 16.21
C PRO A 319 1.74 11.22 14.75
N ALA A 320 2.79 11.44 13.93
CA ALA A 320 2.63 11.68 12.50
C ALA A 320 2.05 10.46 11.77
N SER A 321 2.54 9.26 12.08
CA SER A 321 2.04 8.02 11.51
C SER A 321 0.60 7.73 11.93
N LEU A 322 0.27 7.94 13.20
CA LEU A 322 -1.07 7.76 13.75
C LEU A 322 -2.09 8.70 13.08
N MET A 323 -1.79 10.00 13.05
CA MET A 323 -2.69 10.99 12.46
C MET A 323 -2.71 10.93 10.94
N GLY A 324 -1.57 10.64 10.29
CA GLY A 324 -1.50 10.39 8.85
C GLY A 324 -2.40 9.22 8.41
N SER A 325 -2.51 8.18 9.24
CA SER A 325 -3.46 7.09 9.01
C SER A 325 -4.90 7.47 9.36
N ALA A 326 -5.13 8.23 10.42
CA ALA A 326 -6.45 8.67 10.86
C ALA A 326 -7.16 9.59 9.84
N VAL A 327 -6.41 10.36 9.04
CA VAL A 327 -7.00 11.24 8.01
C VAL A 327 -7.38 10.50 6.72
N ARG A 328 -6.96 9.25 6.52
CA ARG A 328 -7.27 8.47 5.30
C ARG A 328 -8.75 8.14 5.13
N PRO A 329 -9.49 7.63 6.14
CA PRO A 329 -10.92 7.34 6.01
C PRO A 329 -11.76 8.55 5.63
N PRO A 330 -11.66 9.71 6.32
CA PRO A 330 -12.41 10.90 5.93
C PRO A 330 -12.01 11.43 4.55
N GLY A 331 -10.73 11.34 4.19
CA GLY A 331 -10.24 11.71 2.86
C GLY A 331 -10.84 10.85 1.75
N ALA A 332 -10.82 9.53 1.91
CA ALA A 332 -11.41 8.60 0.96
C ALA A 332 -12.93 8.84 0.80
N PHE A 333 -13.63 9.05 1.92
CA PHE A 333 -15.07 9.37 1.89
C PHE A 333 -15.33 10.66 1.09
N LEU A 334 -14.62 11.75 1.38
CA LEU A 334 -14.80 13.04 0.69
C LEU A 334 -14.49 12.95 -0.81
N MET A 335 -13.46 12.21 -1.20
CA MET A 335 -13.12 12.00 -2.60
C MET A 335 -14.20 11.20 -3.33
N LEU A 336 -14.69 10.11 -2.74
CA LEU A 336 -15.73 9.28 -3.33
C LEU A 336 -17.07 9.99 -3.41
N ASP A 337 -17.39 10.86 -2.46
CA ASP A 337 -18.63 11.66 -2.48
C ASP A 337 -18.68 12.66 -3.65
N GLN A 338 -17.51 13.07 -4.20
CA GLN A 338 -17.41 13.88 -5.42
C GLN A 338 -17.77 13.12 -6.70
N GLN A 339 -17.89 11.78 -6.64
CA GLN A 339 -18.06 10.92 -7.82
C GLN A 339 -19.19 9.92 -7.63
N LYS A 340 -20.41 10.30 -8.06
CA LYS A 340 -21.60 9.44 -7.88
C LYS A 340 -21.64 8.24 -8.84
N GLU A 341 -21.13 8.38 -10.06
CA GLU A 341 -21.28 7.39 -11.12
C GLU A 341 -20.03 6.50 -11.32
N ASP A 342 -18.82 7.05 -11.14
CA ASP A 342 -17.54 6.38 -11.44
C ASP A 342 -16.70 6.07 -10.19
N THR A 343 -17.33 5.56 -9.14
CA THR A 343 -16.66 5.24 -7.85
C THR A 343 -15.51 4.22 -7.98
N GLY A 344 -15.61 3.30 -8.95
CA GLY A 344 -14.54 2.33 -9.24
C GLY A 344 -13.28 3.01 -9.79
N SER A 345 -13.44 3.91 -10.77
CA SER A 345 -12.35 4.71 -11.34
C SER A 345 -11.76 5.66 -10.29
N ALA A 346 -12.60 6.27 -9.46
CA ALA A 346 -12.16 7.13 -8.36
C ALA A 346 -11.31 6.35 -7.33
N SER A 347 -11.74 5.17 -6.91
CA SER A 347 -10.97 4.31 -5.99
C SER A 347 -9.62 3.89 -6.58
N ALA A 348 -9.58 3.55 -7.87
CA ALA A 348 -8.34 3.21 -8.56
C ALA A 348 -7.37 4.39 -8.61
N LEU A 349 -7.86 5.60 -8.87
CA LEU A 349 -7.05 6.83 -8.85
C LEU A 349 -6.55 7.16 -7.45
N ILE A 350 -7.36 7.01 -6.40
CA ILE A 350 -6.95 7.23 -5.01
C ILE A 350 -5.76 6.33 -4.65
N ASN A 351 -5.86 5.03 -4.95
CA ASN A 351 -4.80 4.07 -4.66
C ASN A 351 -3.54 4.35 -5.50
N CYS A 352 -3.70 4.56 -6.80
CA CYS A 352 -2.59 4.85 -7.71
C CYS A 352 -1.86 6.14 -7.31
N SER A 353 -2.58 7.24 -7.08
CA SER A 353 -1.98 8.51 -6.67
C SER A 353 -1.26 8.40 -5.34
N SER A 354 -1.81 7.69 -4.35
CA SER A 354 -1.15 7.47 -3.06
C SER A 354 0.19 6.74 -3.23
N LEU A 355 0.27 5.73 -4.11
CA LEU A 355 1.52 5.02 -4.37
C LEU A 355 2.53 5.86 -5.18
N VAL A 356 2.07 6.64 -6.16
CA VAL A 356 2.92 7.54 -6.95
C VAL A 356 3.52 8.64 -6.07
N PHE A 357 2.70 9.34 -5.27
CA PHE A 357 3.20 10.33 -4.31
C PHE A 357 4.10 9.70 -3.24
N GLY A 358 3.77 8.49 -2.80
CA GLY A 358 4.61 7.74 -1.89
C GLY A 358 5.98 7.40 -2.49
N SER A 359 6.02 6.94 -3.75
CA SER A 359 7.28 6.69 -4.48
C SER A 359 8.11 7.96 -4.64
N ALA A 360 7.46 9.11 -4.87
CA ALA A 360 8.15 10.40 -4.86
C ALA A 360 8.78 10.69 -3.49
N GLY A 361 8.11 10.35 -2.38
CA GLY A 361 8.68 10.47 -1.03
C GLY A 361 9.92 9.62 -0.81
N MET A 362 9.93 8.39 -1.35
CA MET A 362 11.11 7.52 -1.33
C MET A 362 12.30 8.10 -2.11
N ILE A 363 12.06 8.87 -3.16
CA ILE A 363 13.12 9.58 -3.88
C ILE A 363 13.58 10.79 -3.08
N LEU A 364 12.65 11.62 -2.61
CA LEU A 364 12.94 12.87 -1.92
C LEU A 364 13.78 12.67 -0.67
N ILE A 365 13.60 11.59 0.09
CA ILE A 365 14.34 11.33 1.33
C ILE A 365 15.85 11.24 1.09
N TYR A 366 16.27 10.74 -0.06
CA TYR A 366 17.69 10.61 -0.41
C TYR A 366 18.29 11.83 -1.13
N LEU A 367 17.45 12.81 -1.51
CA LEU A 367 17.92 14.08 -2.06
C LEU A 367 18.22 15.13 -0.97
N GLY A 368 17.76 14.87 0.26
CA GLY A 368 17.75 15.86 1.37
C GLY A 368 19.05 15.98 2.16
N GLY A 369 20.18 15.36 1.75
CA GLY A 369 21.46 15.47 2.44
C GLY A 369 21.89 14.24 3.24
N GLU A 370 22.90 14.37 4.12
CA GLU A 370 23.55 13.24 4.80
C GLU A 370 22.71 12.56 5.89
N SER A 371 21.74 13.28 6.50
CA SER A 371 20.94 12.75 7.61
C SER A 371 19.52 12.37 7.18
N LEU A 372 19.28 11.06 7.06
CA LEU A 372 17.93 10.50 6.77
C LEU A 372 16.90 10.85 7.85
N VAL A 373 17.33 10.99 9.13
CA VAL A 373 16.46 11.39 10.24
C VAL A 373 15.95 12.81 10.03
N LEU A 374 16.86 13.76 9.75
CA LEU A 374 16.49 15.16 9.49
C LEU A 374 15.65 15.27 8.21
N GLY A 375 16.03 14.55 7.16
CA GLY A 375 15.28 14.51 5.90
C GLY A 375 13.83 14.03 6.11
N LEU A 376 13.64 12.99 6.92
CA LEU A 376 12.30 12.45 7.22
C LEU A 376 11.47 13.45 8.05
N GLY A 377 12.09 14.10 9.05
CA GLY A 377 11.45 15.16 9.82
C GLY A 377 11.01 16.32 8.91
N ALA A 378 11.91 16.79 8.04
CA ALA A 378 11.64 17.87 7.09
C ALA A 378 10.51 17.50 6.09
N ILE A 379 10.48 16.27 5.57
CA ILE A 379 9.41 15.78 4.70
C ILE A 379 8.07 15.80 5.45
N ASN A 380 8.02 15.34 6.71
CA ASN A 380 6.78 15.38 7.51
C ASN A 380 6.29 16.81 7.72
N VAL A 381 7.18 17.76 8.04
CA VAL A 381 6.84 19.18 8.17
C VAL A 381 6.33 19.73 6.85
N ALA A 382 7.06 19.54 5.76
CA ALA A 382 6.69 20.07 4.44
C ALA A 382 5.33 19.51 3.96
N VAL A 383 5.14 18.20 4.05
CA VAL A 383 3.87 17.53 3.71
C VAL A 383 2.74 18.06 4.60
N GLY A 384 2.94 18.14 5.91
CA GLY A 384 1.95 18.67 6.85
C GLY A 384 1.54 20.11 6.51
N VAL A 385 2.51 20.99 6.23
CA VAL A 385 2.25 22.40 5.85
C VAL A 385 1.48 22.49 4.54
N VAL A 386 1.92 21.78 3.49
CA VAL A 386 1.24 21.79 2.18
C VAL A 386 -0.17 21.22 2.27
N CYS A 387 -0.35 20.11 3.01
CA CYS A 387 -1.67 19.50 3.21
C CYS A 387 -2.59 20.42 4.02
N LEU A 388 -2.11 21.07 5.08
CA LEU A 388 -2.90 22.00 5.90
C LEU A 388 -3.30 23.24 5.08
N ALA A 389 -2.38 23.81 4.31
CA ALA A 389 -2.66 24.92 3.41
C ALA A 389 -3.67 24.52 2.34
N GLY A 390 -3.48 23.37 1.66
CA GLY A 390 -4.43 22.86 0.68
C GLY A 390 -5.82 22.61 1.27
N TRP A 391 -5.89 22.03 2.46
CA TRP A 391 -7.15 21.78 3.19
C TRP A 391 -7.89 23.08 3.51
N THR A 392 -7.19 24.11 3.98
CA THR A 392 -7.78 25.42 4.27
C THR A 392 -8.27 26.12 3.01
N VAL A 393 -7.55 26.02 1.90
CA VAL A 393 -7.95 26.58 0.60
C VAL A 393 -9.20 25.89 0.05
N ILE A 394 -9.25 24.55 0.11
CA ILE A 394 -10.41 23.77 -0.31
C ILE A 394 -11.66 24.21 0.49
N GLY A 395 -11.52 24.33 1.81
CA GLY A 395 -12.61 24.76 2.68
C GLY A 395 -13.09 26.20 2.41
N ARG A 396 -12.17 27.14 2.12
CA ARG A 396 -12.51 28.53 1.81
C ARG A 396 -13.19 28.69 0.44
N ARG A 397 -12.77 27.90 -0.55
CA ARG A 397 -13.34 27.96 -1.91
C ARG A 397 -14.67 27.22 -2.05
N GLY A 398 -15.13 26.52 -1.03
CA GLY A 398 -16.37 25.74 -1.09
C GLY A 398 -16.34 24.62 -2.15
N LEU A 399 -15.15 24.14 -2.51
CA LEU A 399 -14.97 23.09 -3.54
C LEU A 399 -15.58 21.76 -3.11
N THR A 400 -15.80 21.59 -1.81
CA THR A 400 -16.43 20.42 -1.21
C THR A 400 -17.30 20.83 -0.03
N LYS A 401 -18.38 20.12 0.21
CA LYS A 401 -19.17 20.24 1.46
C LYS A 401 -18.39 19.57 2.59
N ILE A 402 -17.59 20.36 3.31
CA ILE A 402 -16.75 19.89 4.43
C ILE A 402 -17.49 20.10 5.75
#